data_8c2b650b1a5a5251a853cf4e07d54118
#
_entry.id   8c2b650b1a5a5251a853cf4e07d54118
#
_cell.length_a   1.000
_cell.length_b   1.000
_cell.length_c   1.000
_cell.angle_alpha   90.00
_cell.angle_beta   90.00
_cell.angle_gamma   90.00
#
_symmetry.space_group_name_H-M   'P 1'
#
loop_
_entity.id
_entity.type
_entity.pdbx_description
1 polymer ?
#
loop_
_entity_poly.entity_id
_entity_poly.type
_entity_poly.pdbx_seq_one_letter_code
_entity_poly.pdbx_strand_id
1 'polypeptide(L)'
;MKILAIGDVVSSQGCDYLRDNLPKLKREHQADFVIVNGENSAVGNGITPKSAQHIFTSGADVITLGNHSLRRPEIADYLDENEFIIRPCNYHPSAPGNGSVILDKGKNRVAIINLQGAVYLDNIINPFDSIDEEIEKVKNDGANIIIVDFHAEATGEKKGMGFYLDGKVSAVFGTHAHTQTADEQILPNGTGYITDIGMTGPYYSVLGVTPEVAIQKMKTNLPVRFTNPDGPCTLEGVVIEIDDRTGKTTHIERFRK
;
A
#
# COMPACT_ATOMS: atom_id res chain seq x y z
N MET A 1 19.29 4.72 -1.08
CA MET A 1 18.28 4.10 -0.19
C MET A 1 17.48 3.10 -0.97
N LYS A 2 17.20 1.90 -0.40
CA LYS A 2 16.39 0.85 -1.03
C LYS A 2 15.15 0.57 -0.19
N ILE A 3 14.00 0.51 -0.84
CA ILE A 3 12.69 0.35 -0.21
C ILE A 3 11.99 -0.85 -0.83
N LEU A 4 11.38 -1.68 0.00
CA LEU A 4 10.43 -2.68 -0.44
C LEU A 4 9.01 -2.16 -0.18
N ALA A 5 8.18 -2.13 -1.21
CA ALA A 5 6.74 -1.97 -1.05
C ALA A 5 6.05 -3.28 -1.41
N ILE A 6 5.21 -3.78 -0.51
CA ILE A 6 4.52 -5.06 -0.61
C ILE A 6 3.04 -4.81 -0.85
N GLY A 7 2.49 -5.49 -1.86
CA GLY A 7 1.08 -5.39 -2.24
C GLY A 7 0.12 -5.91 -1.18
N ASP A 8 -1.14 -5.62 -1.40
CA ASP A 8 -2.24 -5.88 -0.46
C ASP A 8 -2.18 -7.25 0.19
N VAL A 9 -1.97 -7.29 1.51
CA VAL A 9 -1.96 -8.54 2.28
C VAL A 9 -3.38 -9.01 2.47
N VAL A 10 -3.69 -10.19 1.95
CA VAL A 10 -5.04 -10.75 1.95
C VAL A 10 -5.13 -11.94 2.90
N SER A 11 -5.98 -11.83 3.91
CA SER A 11 -6.31 -12.86 4.91
C SER A 11 -5.14 -13.29 5.82
N SER A 12 -5.42 -14.23 6.72
CA SER A 12 -4.40 -14.84 7.58
C SER A 12 -3.32 -15.59 6.80
N GLN A 13 -3.69 -16.21 5.67
CA GLN A 13 -2.74 -16.93 4.81
C GLN A 13 -1.72 -15.97 4.19
N GLY A 14 -2.16 -14.78 3.73
CA GLY A 14 -1.26 -13.73 3.27
C GLY A 14 -0.34 -13.22 4.38
N CYS A 15 -0.85 -13.04 5.61
CA CYS A 15 -0.04 -12.69 6.77
C CYS A 15 1.03 -13.75 7.09
N ASP A 16 0.65 -15.03 7.07
CA ASP A 16 1.58 -16.13 7.31
C ASP A 16 2.65 -16.23 6.23
N TYR A 17 2.25 -16.09 4.95
CA TYR A 17 3.18 -16.12 3.83
C TYR A 17 4.14 -14.91 3.85
N LEU A 18 3.65 -13.73 4.24
CA LEU A 18 4.47 -12.54 4.46
C LEU A 18 5.54 -12.81 5.53
N ARG A 19 5.14 -13.33 6.70
CA ARG A 19 6.05 -13.65 7.80
C ARG A 19 7.17 -14.58 7.37
N ASP A 20 6.86 -15.61 6.60
CA ASP A 20 7.81 -16.64 6.20
C ASP A 20 8.80 -16.16 5.10
N ASN A 21 8.43 -15.13 4.33
CA ASN A 21 9.21 -14.65 3.17
C ASN A 21 9.82 -13.25 3.33
N LEU A 22 9.15 -12.32 4.00
CA LEU A 22 9.60 -10.92 4.08
C LEU A 22 11.01 -10.74 4.68
N PRO A 23 11.40 -11.44 5.78
CA PRO A 23 12.74 -11.30 6.33
C PRO A 23 13.85 -11.72 5.37
N LYS A 24 13.55 -12.68 4.48
CA LYS A 24 14.48 -13.12 3.43
C LYS A 24 14.58 -12.09 2.31
N LEU A 25 13.45 -11.61 1.82
CA LEU A 25 13.39 -10.56 0.79
C LEU A 25 14.10 -9.27 1.25
N LYS A 26 13.88 -8.83 2.49
CA LYS A 26 14.55 -7.66 3.08
C LYS A 26 16.08 -7.81 3.04
N ARG A 27 16.61 -9.01 3.30
CA ARG A 27 18.06 -9.29 3.21
C ARG A 27 18.54 -9.40 1.76
N GLU A 28 17.83 -10.12 0.90
CA GLU A 28 18.18 -10.32 -0.53
C GLU A 28 18.30 -8.99 -1.26
N HIS A 29 17.35 -8.09 -1.04
CA HIS A 29 17.36 -6.76 -1.67
C HIS A 29 18.13 -5.71 -0.87
N GLN A 30 18.63 -6.04 0.34
CA GLN A 30 19.30 -5.09 1.24
C GLN A 30 18.43 -3.85 1.51
N ALA A 31 17.14 -4.07 1.77
CA ALA A 31 16.19 -2.98 1.94
C ALA A 31 16.40 -2.24 3.27
N ASP A 32 16.43 -0.92 3.20
CA ASP A 32 16.56 -0.04 4.36
C ASP A 32 15.28 -0.02 5.20
N PHE A 33 14.11 -0.15 4.53
CA PHE A 33 12.81 -0.31 5.18
C PHE A 33 11.76 -0.93 4.25
N VAL A 34 10.63 -1.31 4.84
CA VAL A 34 9.54 -2.04 4.18
C VAL A 34 8.21 -1.36 4.44
N ILE A 35 7.47 -1.06 3.38
CA ILE A 35 6.07 -0.63 3.41
C ILE A 35 5.21 -1.82 3.02
N VAL A 36 4.12 -2.07 3.75
CA VAL A 36 3.18 -3.16 3.46
C VAL A 36 1.77 -2.62 3.44
N ASN A 37 1.03 -2.83 2.34
CA ASN A 37 -0.40 -2.55 2.38
C ASN A 37 -1.12 -3.67 3.12
N GLY A 38 -1.76 -3.34 4.25
CA GLY A 38 -2.37 -4.28 5.17
C GLY A 38 -3.89 -4.27 5.21
N GLU A 39 -4.55 -3.49 4.34
CA GLU A 39 -5.98 -3.21 4.45
C GLU A 39 -6.91 -4.44 4.40
N ASN A 40 -6.43 -5.55 3.79
CA ASN A 40 -7.20 -6.79 3.61
C ASN A 40 -6.68 -7.96 4.46
N SER A 41 -5.85 -7.68 5.47
CA SER A 41 -5.18 -8.69 6.29
C SER A 41 -6.09 -9.45 7.27
N ALA A 42 -7.26 -8.92 7.59
CA ALA A 42 -8.24 -9.62 8.39
C ALA A 42 -9.10 -10.58 7.55
N VAL A 43 -9.58 -11.65 8.16
CA VAL A 43 -10.54 -12.56 7.51
C VAL A 43 -11.83 -11.81 7.19
N GLY A 44 -12.22 -11.77 5.92
CA GLY A 44 -13.41 -11.06 5.42
C GLY A 44 -13.24 -9.55 5.30
N ASN A 45 -12.05 -9.10 4.91
CA ASN A 45 -11.60 -7.74 4.64
C ASN A 45 -11.40 -6.84 5.89
N GLY A 46 -10.71 -5.74 5.68
CA GLY A 46 -10.29 -4.83 6.72
C GLY A 46 -9.02 -5.31 7.42
N ILE A 47 -8.63 -4.57 8.43
CA ILE A 47 -7.47 -4.86 9.29
C ILE A 47 -7.92 -4.85 10.76
N THR A 48 -7.30 -5.66 11.58
CA THR A 48 -7.50 -5.70 13.04
C THR A 48 -6.18 -5.41 13.75
N PRO A 49 -6.17 -5.01 15.03
CA PRO A 49 -4.94 -4.89 15.81
C PRO A 49 -4.07 -6.15 15.74
N LYS A 50 -4.69 -7.33 15.76
CA LYS A 50 -4.00 -8.62 15.67
C LYS A 50 -3.31 -8.82 14.32
N SER A 51 -3.98 -8.54 13.20
CA SER A 51 -3.36 -8.68 11.87
C SER A 51 -2.32 -7.60 11.62
N ALA A 52 -2.51 -6.37 12.11
CA ALA A 52 -1.50 -5.32 12.07
C ALA A 52 -0.23 -5.72 12.82
N GLN A 53 -0.37 -6.23 14.04
CA GLN A 53 0.75 -6.74 14.83
C GLN A 53 1.47 -7.90 14.14
N HIS A 54 0.73 -8.79 13.44
CA HIS A 54 1.32 -9.86 12.64
C HIS A 54 2.19 -9.30 11.51
N ILE A 55 1.71 -8.29 10.77
CA ILE A 55 2.47 -7.63 9.70
C ILE A 55 3.72 -6.94 10.25
N PHE A 56 3.63 -6.20 11.35
CA PHE A 56 4.79 -5.57 11.97
C PHE A 56 5.83 -6.58 12.44
N THR A 57 5.41 -7.65 13.11
CA THR A 57 6.32 -8.71 13.56
C THR A 57 6.94 -9.52 12.42
N SER A 58 6.35 -9.48 11.23
CA SER A 58 6.92 -10.04 10.00
C SER A 58 8.07 -9.19 9.43
N GLY A 59 8.21 -7.93 9.86
CA GLY A 59 9.32 -7.05 9.49
C GLY A 59 8.92 -5.81 8.67
N ALA A 60 7.63 -5.47 8.63
CA ALA A 60 7.16 -4.20 8.09
C ALA A 60 7.58 -3.04 9.00
N ASP A 61 8.04 -1.94 8.40
CA ASP A 61 8.35 -0.71 9.12
C ASP A 61 7.13 0.24 9.12
N VAL A 62 6.30 0.21 8.06
CA VAL A 62 5.06 1.00 7.93
C VAL A 62 3.97 0.13 7.30
N ILE A 63 2.75 0.27 7.80
CA ILE A 63 1.55 -0.31 7.18
C ILE A 63 0.73 0.81 6.55
N THR A 64 0.45 0.70 5.26
CA THR A 64 -0.54 1.52 4.54
C THR A 64 -1.86 0.78 4.43
N LEU A 65 -2.93 1.51 4.23
CA LEU A 65 -4.28 1.00 4.15
C LEU A 65 -4.97 1.49 2.86
N GLY A 66 -6.31 1.45 2.83
CA GLY A 66 -7.11 1.88 1.69
C GLY A 66 -8.59 2.02 2.06
N ASN A 67 -9.50 1.73 1.13
CA ASN A 67 -10.94 1.90 1.35
C ASN A 67 -11.55 0.96 2.42
N HIS A 68 -10.82 -0.04 2.87
CA HIS A 68 -11.23 -0.90 3.99
C HIS A 68 -10.59 -0.52 5.34
N SER A 69 -9.90 0.60 5.44
CA SER A 69 -9.18 1.04 6.66
C SER A 69 -10.01 0.96 7.94
N LEU A 70 -11.26 1.42 7.87
CA LEU A 70 -12.18 1.49 9.01
C LEU A 70 -13.29 0.43 8.97
N ARG A 71 -13.12 -0.62 8.17
CA ARG A 71 -14.14 -1.68 8.05
C ARG A 71 -14.29 -2.51 9.33
N ARG A 72 -13.28 -2.52 10.18
CA ARG A 72 -13.25 -3.17 11.48
C ARG A 72 -13.20 -2.12 12.57
N PRO A 73 -14.28 -1.90 13.34
CA PRO A 73 -14.29 -0.84 14.35
C PRO A 73 -13.19 -0.94 15.39
N GLU A 74 -12.74 -2.15 15.70
CA GLU A 74 -11.66 -2.41 16.67
C GLU A 74 -10.29 -1.86 16.27
N ILE A 75 -10.12 -1.41 15.02
CA ILE A 75 -8.86 -0.80 14.56
C ILE A 75 -8.74 0.67 14.96
N ALA A 76 -9.85 1.35 15.27
CA ALA A 76 -9.88 2.80 15.46
C ALA A 76 -8.88 3.29 16.53
N ASP A 77 -8.98 2.75 17.73
CA ASP A 77 -8.08 3.10 18.84
C ASP A 77 -6.61 2.75 18.50
N TYR A 78 -6.40 1.64 17.81
CA TYR A 78 -5.05 1.20 17.40
C TYR A 78 -4.42 2.14 16.38
N LEU A 79 -5.23 2.74 15.47
CA LEU A 79 -4.75 3.76 14.53
C LEU A 79 -4.34 5.05 15.23
N ASP A 80 -5.04 5.45 16.28
CA ASP A 80 -4.69 6.65 17.07
C ASP A 80 -3.45 6.43 17.94
N GLU A 81 -3.23 5.20 18.41
CA GLU A 81 -2.11 4.85 19.28
C GLU A 81 -0.82 4.48 18.53
N ASN A 82 -0.89 4.21 17.22
CA ASN A 82 0.26 3.73 16.44
C ASN A 82 0.51 4.56 15.18
N GLU A 83 1.54 5.39 15.20
CA GLU A 83 1.89 6.27 14.09
C GLU A 83 2.38 5.57 12.81
N PHE A 84 2.83 4.29 12.90
CA PHE A 84 3.38 3.53 11.79
C PHE A 84 2.34 2.74 10.99
N ILE A 85 1.07 2.88 11.33
CA ILE A 85 -0.05 2.42 10.52
C ILE A 85 -0.86 3.62 10.06
N ILE A 86 -0.94 3.84 8.76
CA ILE A 86 -1.54 5.05 8.19
C ILE A 86 -2.73 4.70 7.28
N ARG A 87 -3.79 5.49 7.40
CA ARG A 87 -4.98 5.42 6.55
C ARG A 87 -4.90 6.49 5.45
N PRO A 88 -5.76 6.47 4.41
CA PRO A 88 -5.74 7.51 3.39
C PRO A 88 -5.87 8.93 3.98
N CYS A 89 -4.99 9.84 3.56
CA CYS A 89 -4.93 11.22 4.08
C CYS A 89 -6.17 12.03 3.70
N ASN A 90 -6.83 11.67 2.60
CA ASN A 90 -8.03 12.30 2.11
C ASN A 90 -9.35 11.78 2.71
N TYR A 91 -9.28 11.08 3.83
CA TYR A 91 -10.44 10.84 4.70
C TYR A 91 -10.81 12.11 5.47
N HIS A 92 -12.03 12.15 6.00
CA HIS A 92 -12.46 13.26 6.84
C HIS A 92 -11.47 13.46 8.03
N PRO A 93 -11.12 14.71 8.40
CA PRO A 93 -10.15 14.99 9.47
C PRO A 93 -10.45 14.35 10.82
N SER A 94 -11.73 14.06 11.13
CA SER A 94 -12.13 13.36 12.36
C SER A 94 -12.01 11.84 12.30
N ALA A 95 -11.56 11.28 11.17
CA ALA A 95 -11.30 9.84 11.10
C ALA A 95 -10.07 9.47 11.94
N PRO A 96 -10.09 8.35 12.68
CA PRO A 96 -8.98 7.94 13.53
C PRO A 96 -7.70 7.68 12.72
N GLY A 97 -6.56 7.91 13.35
CA GLY A 97 -5.23 7.71 12.77
C GLY A 97 -4.76 8.81 11.82
N ASN A 98 -3.55 8.63 11.29
CA ASN A 98 -2.85 9.60 10.46
C ASN A 98 -2.86 9.20 8.99
N GLY A 99 -2.71 10.19 8.08
CA GLY A 99 -2.59 9.97 6.64
C GLY A 99 -1.16 9.83 6.13
N SER A 100 -0.19 10.21 6.96
CA SER A 100 1.23 10.10 6.68
C SER A 100 2.04 9.84 7.93
N VAL A 101 3.27 9.32 7.72
CA VAL A 101 4.27 9.13 8.77
C VAL A 101 5.65 9.50 8.23
N ILE A 102 6.55 9.97 9.11
CA ILE A 102 7.93 10.28 8.76
C ILE A 102 8.86 9.34 9.53
N LEU A 103 9.66 8.58 8.77
CA LEU A 103 10.75 7.76 9.30
C LEU A 103 12.05 8.55 9.30
N ASP A 104 12.72 8.66 10.45
CA ASP A 104 14.08 9.17 10.52
C ASP A 104 15.07 8.04 10.16
N LYS A 105 15.81 8.25 9.08
CA LYS A 105 16.85 7.32 8.59
C LYS A 105 18.22 8.03 8.56
N GLY A 106 18.50 8.79 9.59
CA GLY A 106 19.77 9.49 9.80
C GLY A 106 19.90 10.74 8.93
N LYS A 107 20.49 10.63 7.72
CA LYS A 107 20.61 11.79 6.81
C LYS A 107 19.31 12.12 6.08
N ASN A 108 18.39 11.19 6.03
CA ASN A 108 17.12 11.31 5.30
C ASN A 108 15.94 11.18 6.26
N ARG A 109 14.96 12.04 6.05
CA ARG A 109 13.62 11.94 6.64
C ARG A 109 12.66 11.52 5.55
N VAL A 110 12.15 10.30 5.66
CA VAL A 110 11.33 9.65 4.64
C VAL A 110 9.88 9.73 5.04
N ALA A 111 9.09 10.50 4.30
CA ALA A 111 7.64 10.50 4.46
C ALA A 111 7.00 9.40 3.62
N ILE A 112 6.08 8.67 4.23
CA ILE A 112 5.15 7.77 3.56
C ILE A 112 3.76 8.40 3.67
N ILE A 113 3.08 8.58 2.55
CA ILE A 113 1.71 9.10 2.46
C ILE A 113 0.82 8.01 1.90
N ASN A 114 -0.30 7.75 2.54
CA ASN A 114 -1.36 6.91 2.00
C ASN A 114 -2.46 7.80 1.42
N LEU A 115 -2.91 7.51 0.22
CA LEU A 115 -3.92 8.29 -0.50
C LEU A 115 -4.92 7.34 -1.15
N GLN A 116 -6.20 7.66 -1.15
CA GLN A 116 -7.24 6.86 -1.80
C GLN A 116 -7.77 7.57 -3.06
N GLY A 117 -8.00 6.81 -4.14
CA GLY A 117 -8.70 7.27 -5.32
C GLY A 117 -10.19 7.47 -5.09
N ALA A 118 -10.83 8.26 -5.93
CA ALA A 118 -12.27 8.55 -5.87
C ALA A 118 -13.08 7.82 -6.95
N VAL A 119 -12.45 7.43 -8.06
CA VAL A 119 -13.14 6.80 -9.19
C VAL A 119 -13.54 5.36 -8.83
N TYR A 120 -14.83 5.08 -8.81
CA TYR A 120 -15.46 3.80 -8.43
C TYR A 120 -15.30 3.40 -6.96
N LEU A 121 -14.81 4.30 -6.10
CA LEU A 121 -14.69 4.10 -4.66
C LEU A 121 -15.61 5.07 -3.89
N ASP A 122 -15.58 4.97 -2.55
CA ASP A 122 -16.41 5.79 -1.68
C ASP A 122 -16.13 7.30 -1.82
N ASN A 123 -17.12 8.14 -1.50
CA ASN A 123 -16.96 9.59 -1.49
C ASN A 123 -15.97 10.02 -0.41
N ILE A 124 -14.87 10.60 -0.86
CA ILE A 124 -13.79 11.14 -0.04
C ILE A 124 -13.42 12.54 -0.56
N ILE A 125 -12.53 13.23 0.13
CA ILE A 125 -11.97 14.48 -0.38
C ILE A 125 -11.17 14.16 -1.65
N ASN A 126 -11.26 15.04 -2.66
CA ASN A 126 -10.59 14.82 -3.94
C ASN A 126 -9.10 14.53 -3.72
N PRO A 127 -8.57 13.40 -4.25
CA PRO A 127 -7.18 13.01 -4.00
C PRO A 127 -6.15 14.01 -4.54
N PHE A 128 -6.43 14.72 -5.63
CA PHE A 128 -5.51 15.72 -6.19
C PHE A 128 -5.40 16.98 -5.32
N ASP A 129 -6.49 17.36 -4.65
CA ASP A 129 -6.48 18.52 -3.75
C ASP A 129 -5.77 18.14 -2.42
N SER A 130 -6.13 16.99 -1.85
CA SER A 130 -5.58 16.54 -0.56
C SER A 130 -4.09 16.24 -0.61
N ILE A 131 -3.56 15.71 -1.70
CA ILE A 131 -2.17 15.29 -1.76
C ILE A 131 -1.21 16.48 -1.74
N ASP A 132 -1.56 17.62 -2.34
CA ASP A 132 -0.69 18.79 -2.31
C ASP A 132 -0.55 19.34 -0.87
N GLU A 133 -1.65 19.39 -0.12
CA GLU A 133 -1.63 19.81 1.30
C GLU A 133 -0.77 18.87 2.15
N GLU A 134 -0.90 17.55 1.95
CA GLU A 134 -0.14 16.57 2.73
C GLU A 134 1.36 16.59 2.36
N ILE A 135 1.70 16.79 1.08
CA ILE A 135 3.11 16.96 0.64
C ILE A 135 3.74 18.20 1.29
N GLU A 136 3.05 19.32 1.30
CA GLU A 136 3.56 20.55 1.95
C GLU A 136 3.74 20.36 3.46
N LYS A 137 2.81 19.68 4.11
CA LYS A 137 2.91 19.34 5.54
C LYS A 137 4.17 18.52 5.81
N VAL A 138 4.39 17.40 5.14
CA VAL A 138 5.55 16.54 5.40
C VAL A 138 6.87 17.19 5.02
N LYS A 139 6.90 18.08 4.00
CA LYS A 139 8.08 18.90 3.67
C LYS A 139 8.40 19.91 4.78
N ASN A 140 7.39 20.59 5.32
CA ASN A 140 7.55 21.50 6.44
C ASN A 140 8.07 20.78 7.68
N ASP A 141 7.68 19.51 7.86
CA ASP A 141 8.19 18.64 8.89
C ASP A 141 9.59 18.06 8.57
N GLY A 142 10.19 18.48 7.45
CA GLY A 142 11.58 18.20 7.08
C GLY A 142 11.79 16.93 6.25
N ALA A 143 10.75 16.33 5.68
CA ALA A 143 10.90 15.20 4.78
C ALA A 143 11.61 15.61 3.47
N ASN A 144 12.64 14.86 3.08
CA ASN A 144 13.40 15.06 1.85
C ASN A 144 13.23 13.90 0.85
N ILE A 145 12.61 12.80 1.27
CA ILE A 145 12.16 11.69 0.43
C ILE A 145 10.68 11.48 0.73
N ILE A 146 9.84 11.41 -0.30
CA ILE A 146 8.40 11.26 -0.16
C ILE A 146 7.92 10.09 -1.04
N ILE A 147 7.18 9.16 -0.44
CA ILE A 147 6.65 7.98 -1.10
C ILE A 147 5.14 7.98 -0.91
N VAL A 148 4.40 7.73 -1.99
CA VAL A 148 2.94 7.70 -1.98
C VAL A 148 2.44 6.30 -2.33
N ASP A 149 1.67 5.68 -1.43
CA ASP A 149 0.79 4.55 -1.74
C ASP A 149 -0.55 5.10 -2.20
N PHE A 150 -0.84 4.99 -3.50
CA PHE A 150 -2.09 5.42 -4.08
C PHE A 150 -3.06 4.24 -4.26
N HIS A 151 -3.89 4.05 -3.27
CA HIS A 151 -4.89 2.99 -3.21
C HIS A 151 -6.12 3.36 -4.04
N ALA A 152 -6.19 2.90 -5.29
CA ALA A 152 -7.23 3.32 -6.25
C ALA A 152 -7.63 2.20 -7.21
N GLU A 153 -8.90 2.19 -7.64
CA GLU A 153 -9.44 1.22 -8.60
C GLU A 153 -9.04 1.56 -10.04
N ALA A 154 -9.25 2.81 -10.47
CA ALA A 154 -9.17 3.17 -11.88
C ALA A 154 -7.74 3.39 -12.36
N THR A 155 -7.31 2.64 -13.38
CA THR A 155 -5.99 2.78 -14.03
C THR A 155 -5.73 4.21 -14.53
N GLY A 156 -6.75 4.88 -15.09
CA GLY A 156 -6.63 6.26 -15.55
C GLY A 156 -6.33 7.24 -14.43
N GLU A 157 -6.98 7.07 -13.27
CA GLU A 157 -6.75 7.88 -12.07
C GLU A 157 -5.34 7.65 -11.52
N LYS A 158 -4.89 6.37 -11.44
CA LYS A 158 -3.53 6.01 -11.01
C LYS A 158 -2.46 6.65 -11.89
N LYS A 159 -2.58 6.52 -13.22
CA LYS A 159 -1.65 7.14 -14.15
C LYS A 159 -1.69 8.67 -14.08
N GLY A 160 -2.88 9.28 -13.97
CA GLY A 160 -3.04 10.70 -13.77
C GLY A 160 -2.32 11.21 -12.53
N MET A 161 -2.47 10.51 -11.39
CA MET A 161 -1.78 10.83 -10.15
C MET A 161 -0.25 10.67 -10.28
N GLY A 162 0.23 9.61 -10.93
CA GLY A 162 1.65 9.43 -11.21
C GLY A 162 2.27 10.62 -11.93
N PHE A 163 1.67 11.07 -13.03
CA PHE A 163 2.14 12.26 -13.77
C PHE A 163 1.97 13.57 -12.98
N TYR A 164 0.89 13.69 -12.20
CA TYR A 164 0.65 14.87 -11.37
C TYR A 164 1.74 15.04 -10.29
N LEU A 165 2.24 13.94 -9.78
CA LEU A 165 3.27 13.91 -8.73
C LEU A 165 4.69 13.80 -9.27
N ASP A 166 4.87 13.71 -10.60
CA ASP A 166 6.21 13.58 -11.22
C ASP A 166 7.11 14.77 -10.92
N GLY A 167 8.20 14.51 -10.22
CA GLY A 167 9.14 15.51 -9.69
C GLY A 167 8.74 16.18 -8.38
N LYS A 168 7.51 15.95 -7.86
CA LYS A 168 7.08 16.44 -6.55
C LYS A 168 7.43 15.46 -5.42
N VAL A 169 7.46 14.15 -5.74
CA VAL A 169 7.75 13.03 -4.81
C VAL A 169 8.77 12.07 -5.39
N SER A 170 9.33 11.22 -4.54
CA SER A 170 10.34 10.23 -4.95
C SER A 170 9.74 9.05 -5.69
N ALA A 171 8.61 8.54 -5.20
CA ALA A 171 7.92 7.41 -5.83
C ALA A 171 6.40 7.43 -5.56
N VAL A 172 5.65 6.88 -6.52
CA VAL A 172 4.21 6.58 -6.40
C VAL A 172 4.01 5.13 -6.84
N PHE A 173 3.42 4.33 -5.98
CA PHE A 173 2.97 2.99 -6.36
C PHE A 173 1.48 2.83 -6.07
N GLY A 174 0.80 2.11 -6.96
CA GLY A 174 -0.63 1.82 -6.79
C GLY A 174 -0.87 0.50 -6.04
N THR A 175 -2.00 0.45 -5.32
CA THR A 175 -2.55 -0.73 -4.64
C THR A 175 -4.03 -0.88 -4.96
N HIS A 176 -4.74 -1.83 -4.41
CA HIS A 176 -6.17 -2.13 -4.55
C HIS A 176 -6.54 -3.18 -5.59
N ALA A 177 -5.97 -3.15 -6.81
CA ALA A 177 -6.43 -4.04 -7.88
C ALA A 177 -5.98 -5.50 -7.67
N HIS A 178 -5.10 -5.79 -6.70
CA HIS A 178 -4.58 -7.12 -6.39
C HIS A 178 -3.94 -7.84 -7.58
N THR A 179 -3.61 -7.10 -8.65
CA THR A 179 -3.00 -7.63 -9.85
C THR A 179 -1.80 -6.78 -10.23
N GLN A 180 -0.60 -7.35 -10.10
CA GLN A 180 0.63 -6.63 -10.38
C GLN A 180 0.70 -6.25 -11.86
N THR A 181 0.87 -4.94 -12.13
CA THR A 181 1.07 -4.43 -13.49
C THR A 181 2.53 -4.49 -13.91
N ALA A 182 2.78 -4.41 -15.22
CA ALA A 182 4.12 -4.53 -15.83
C ALA A 182 4.58 -3.19 -16.42
N ASP A 183 4.26 -2.10 -15.74
CA ASP A 183 4.51 -0.74 -16.22
C ASP A 183 5.40 0.10 -15.29
N GLU A 184 6.20 -0.60 -14.46
CA GLU A 184 7.19 0.06 -13.61
C GLU A 184 8.16 0.90 -14.45
N GLN A 185 8.33 2.15 -14.06
CA GLN A 185 9.14 3.10 -14.78
C GLN A 185 9.61 4.26 -13.90
N ILE A 186 10.61 4.99 -14.35
CA ILE A 186 10.97 6.29 -13.82
C ILE A 186 10.37 7.34 -14.74
N LEU A 187 9.50 8.19 -14.20
CA LEU A 187 8.85 9.28 -14.95
C LEU A 187 9.87 10.38 -15.30
N PRO A 188 9.56 11.25 -16.29
CA PRO A 188 10.51 12.21 -16.85
C PRO A 188 11.21 13.14 -15.85
N ASN A 189 10.57 13.49 -14.72
CA ASN A 189 11.13 14.35 -13.68
C ASN A 189 11.78 13.57 -12.53
N GLY A 190 11.81 12.22 -12.59
CA GLY A 190 12.56 11.36 -11.70
C GLY A 190 11.76 10.66 -10.61
N THR A 191 10.42 10.69 -10.69
CA THR A 191 9.55 9.92 -9.79
C THR A 191 9.45 8.46 -10.26
N GLY A 192 9.70 7.49 -9.36
CA GLY A 192 9.43 6.08 -9.63
C GLY A 192 7.93 5.82 -9.64
N TYR A 193 7.44 5.03 -10.61
CA TYR A 193 6.00 4.77 -10.77
C TYR A 193 5.71 3.33 -11.17
N ILE A 194 4.65 2.77 -10.60
CA ILE A 194 3.99 1.54 -11.06
C ILE A 194 2.49 1.64 -10.77
N THR A 195 1.66 1.20 -11.72
CA THR A 195 0.19 1.30 -11.61
C THR A 195 -0.39 0.46 -10.48
N ASP A 196 0.08 -0.77 -10.29
CA ASP A 196 -0.33 -1.62 -9.15
C ASP A 196 0.77 -2.62 -8.80
N ILE A 197 1.04 -2.77 -7.50
CA ILE A 197 2.10 -3.66 -7.01
C ILE A 197 1.62 -5.07 -6.68
N GLY A 198 0.32 -5.37 -6.91
CA GLY A 198 -0.27 -6.70 -6.73
C GLY A 198 -0.71 -6.99 -5.30
N MET A 199 -0.69 -8.25 -4.90
CA MET A 199 -1.14 -8.70 -3.58
C MET A 199 -0.19 -9.72 -2.94
N THR A 200 -0.39 -9.94 -1.65
CA THR A 200 0.21 -11.04 -0.89
C THR A 200 -0.91 -11.93 -0.35
N GLY A 201 -1.06 -13.14 -0.91
CA GLY A 201 -2.17 -14.01 -0.53
C GLY A 201 -2.34 -15.21 -1.46
N PRO A 202 -3.51 -15.88 -1.43
CA PRO A 202 -3.77 -17.10 -2.21
C PRO A 202 -3.56 -16.89 -3.72
N TYR A 203 -2.67 -17.68 -4.33
CA TYR A 203 -2.31 -17.55 -5.74
C TYR A 203 -3.47 -17.94 -6.67
N TYR A 204 -4.08 -19.12 -6.47
CA TYR A 204 -5.23 -19.58 -7.25
C TYR A 204 -6.54 -19.01 -6.70
N SER A 205 -6.77 -17.71 -6.93
CA SER A 205 -7.91 -16.98 -6.41
C SER A 205 -8.40 -15.92 -7.40
N VAL A 206 -9.58 -15.38 -7.17
CA VAL A 206 -10.04 -14.15 -7.81
C VAL A 206 -9.80 -13.02 -6.82
N LEU A 207 -8.67 -12.34 -6.95
CA LEU A 207 -8.25 -11.24 -6.07
C LEU A 207 -8.24 -11.64 -4.57
N GLY A 208 -7.81 -12.88 -4.28
CA GLY A 208 -7.82 -13.43 -2.92
C GLY A 208 -9.09 -14.19 -2.53
N VAL A 209 -10.16 -14.12 -3.32
CA VAL A 209 -11.45 -14.80 -3.07
C VAL A 209 -11.49 -16.15 -3.77
N THR A 210 -12.12 -17.14 -3.13
CA THR A 210 -12.39 -18.47 -3.72
C THR A 210 -13.08 -18.32 -5.08
N PRO A 211 -12.53 -18.88 -6.18
CA PRO A 211 -13.02 -18.64 -7.54
C PRO A 211 -14.50 -18.95 -7.74
N GLU A 212 -14.99 -20.06 -7.19
CA GLU A 212 -16.39 -20.49 -7.33
C GLU A 212 -17.35 -19.46 -6.69
N VAL A 213 -16.97 -18.91 -5.55
CA VAL A 213 -17.76 -17.91 -4.83
C VAL A 213 -17.78 -16.56 -5.58
N ALA A 214 -16.62 -16.15 -6.09
CA ALA A 214 -16.51 -14.93 -6.90
C ALA A 214 -17.33 -15.04 -8.19
N ILE A 215 -17.21 -16.16 -8.92
CA ILE A 215 -17.95 -16.44 -10.15
C ILE A 215 -19.46 -16.50 -9.87
N GLN A 216 -19.87 -17.17 -8.78
CA GLN A 216 -21.28 -17.20 -8.38
C GLN A 216 -21.84 -15.80 -8.20
N LYS A 217 -21.13 -14.94 -7.47
CA LYS A 217 -21.51 -13.52 -7.27
C LYS A 217 -21.68 -12.79 -8.59
N MET A 218 -20.70 -12.91 -9.49
CA MET A 218 -20.72 -12.24 -10.80
C MET A 218 -21.86 -12.75 -11.71
N LYS A 219 -22.16 -14.05 -11.66
CA LYS A 219 -23.23 -14.64 -12.48
C LYS A 219 -24.64 -14.33 -12.00
N THR A 220 -24.82 -14.27 -10.68
CA THR A 220 -26.16 -14.24 -10.10
C THR A 220 -26.53 -12.90 -9.47
N ASN A 221 -25.55 -12.03 -9.20
CA ASN A 221 -25.69 -10.81 -8.36
C ASN A 221 -26.26 -11.06 -6.95
N LEU A 222 -26.43 -12.33 -6.54
CA LEU A 222 -26.86 -12.66 -5.20
C LEU A 222 -25.80 -12.31 -4.16
N PRO A 223 -26.18 -11.89 -2.95
CA PRO A 223 -25.22 -11.72 -1.88
C PRO A 223 -24.58 -13.08 -1.52
N VAL A 224 -23.25 -13.12 -1.49
CA VAL A 224 -22.49 -14.30 -1.07
C VAL A 224 -21.48 -13.88 0.00
N ARG A 225 -21.14 -14.81 0.89
CA ARG A 225 -20.04 -14.60 1.83
C ARG A 225 -18.73 -14.99 1.14
N PHE A 226 -17.83 -14.04 0.95
CA PHE A 226 -16.52 -14.32 0.40
C PHE A 226 -15.68 -15.16 1.36
N THR A 227 -14.96 -16.11 0.80
CA THR A 227 -14.00 -16.98 1.47
C THR A 227 -12.67 -16.94 0.72
N ASN A 228 -11.59 -17.22 1.41
CA ASN A 228 -10.26 -17.33 0.80
C ASN A 228 -9.99 -18.82 0.52
N PRO A 229 -9.44 -19.21 -0.64
CA PRO A 229 -9.12 -20.60 -0.94
C PRO A 229 -7.86 -21.03 -0.17
N ASP A 230 -7.80 -22.31 0.17
CA ASP A 230 -6.55 -22.92 0.64
C ASP A 230 -5.60 -23.16 -0.55
N GLY A 231 -4.29 -23.22 -0.29
CA GLY A 231 -3.30 -23.54 -1.30
C GLY A 231 -2.05 -22.66 -1.30
N PRO A 232 -1.30 -22.68 -2.42
CA PRO A 232 -0.09 -21.85 -2.53
C PRO A 232 -0.44 -20.37 -2.50
N CYS A 233 0.43 -19.58 -1.89
CA CYS A 233 0.35 -18.12 -1.86
C CYS A 233 1.40 -17.50 -2.78
N THR A 234 1.18 -16.25 -3.14
CA THR A 234 2.15 -15.37 -3.79
C THR A 234 2.42 -14.16 -2.89
N LEU A 235 3.59 -13.55 -3.05
CA LEU A 235 3.95 -12.27 -2.48
C LEU A 235 4.44 -11.39 -3.62
N GLU A 236 3.72 -10.33 -3.92
CA GLU A 236 4.05 -9.38 -4.97
C GLU A 236 4.41 -8.03 -4.35
N GLY A 237 5.26 -7.30 -5.05
CA GLY A 237 5.71 -6.00 -4.60
C GLY A 237 6.70 -5.37 -5.55
N VAL A 238 7.32 -4.28 -5.10
CA VAL A 238 8.30 -3.51 -5.85
C VAL A 238 9.49 -3.14 -4.98
N VAL A 239 10.68 -3.19 -5.59
CA VAL A 239 11.91 -2.59 -5.05
C VAL A 239 12.07 -1.21 -5.66
N ILE A 240 12.32 -0.21 -4.84
CA ILE A 240 12.55 1.17 -5.28
C ILE A 240 13.89 1.62 -4.73
N GLU A 241 14.81 2.05 -5.61
CA GLU A 241 16.07 2.66 -5.21
C GLU A 241 16.00 4.17 -5.43
N ILE A 242 16.35 4.92 -4.40
CA ILE A 242 16.29 6.39 -4.38
C ILE A 242 17.69 6.93 -4.09
N ASP A 243 18.11 7.92 -4.88
CA ASP A 243 19.32 8.68 -4.62
C ASP A 243 19.11 9.57 -3.38
N ASP A 244 19.90 9.33 -2.35
CA ASP A 244 19.79 9.98 -1.03
C ASP A 244 20.01 11.50 -1.07
N ARG A 245 20.68 12.01 -2.11
CA ARG A 245 21.01 13.42 -2.24
C ARG A 245 19.95 14.19 -3.00
N THR A 246 19.34 13.56 -4.00
CA THR A 246 18.38 14.22 -4.89
C THR A 246 16.93 13.89 -4.58
N GLY A 247 16.68 12.82 -3.82
CA GLY A 247 15.35 12.27 -3.57
C GLY A 247 14.71 11.62 -4.80
N LYS A 248 15.43 11.49 -5.92
CA LYS A 248 14.92 10.90 -7.15
C LYS A 248 15.10 9.40 -7.17
N THR A 249 14.14 8.70 -7.76
CA THR A 249 14.26 7.27 -8.02
C THR A 249 15.32 7.01 -9.09
N THR A 250 16.19 6.06 -8.84
CA THR A 250 17.26 5.62 -9.77
C THR A 250 16.99 4.24 -10.35
N HIS A 251 16.19 3.42 -9.66
CA HIS A 251 15.75 2.11 -10.12
C HIS A 251 14.40 1.76 -9.50
N ILE A 252 13.57 1.07 -10.28
CA ILE A 252 12.29 0.49 -9.81
C ILE A 252 12.10 -0.84 -10.53
N GLU A 253 11.82 -1.90 -9.76
CA GLU A 253 11.67 -3.26 -10.28
C GLU A 253 10.59 -3.98 -9.48
N ARG A 254 9.59 -4.53 -10.18
CA ARG A 254 8.61 -5.42 -9.54
C ARG A 254 9.20 -6.80 -9.30
N PHE A 255 8.71 -7.48 -8.28
CA PHE A 255 9.04 -8.88 -7.99
C PHE A 255 7.80 -9.67 -7.60
N ARG A 256 7.92 -10.99 -7.79
CA ARG A 256 6.92 -11.99 -7.35
C ARG A 256 7.64 -13.17 -6.73
N LYS A 257 7.14 -13.63 -5.59
CA LYS A 257 7.63 -14.81 -4.88
C LYS A 257 6.54 -15.83 -4.69
#